data_94f125b21f8415d7b92b33212a0db3e4
#
_entry.id   94f125b21f8415d7b92b33212a0db3e4
#
_cell.length_a   1.000
_cell.length_b   1.000
_cell.length_c   1.000
_cell.angle_alpha   90.00
_cell.angle_beta   90.00
_cell.angle_gamma   90.00
#
_symmetry.space_group_name_H-M   'P 1'
#
loop_
_entity.id
_entity.type
_entity.pdbx_description
1 polymer ?
#
loop_
_entity_poly.entity_id
_entity_poly.type
_entity_poly.pdbx_seq_one_letter_code
_entity_poly.pdbx_strand_id
1 'polypeptide(L)'
;LPLIDAAADCGCEYYVIDAGWYAPGEWWDSVGEWQECRERFPGGIKEVTDYIRKKGMIPGVWLELEVMGINCEKAKKAPDDWFFVRHGKRVFDRSRYQLDFRNPAVIEHVNEVIDRVVNEYGVGYIKMDYNIEPGIGTEIAAESVGQGLLEHERAYLAWLDDVFRRYPDLVIENCSSGGLRMDYALLSRYSLQSTSDQEDYRNYAAIAANAGSGVTPEQAAVWSYPMRQGDKEEVIYNMVNAMLGRIHQSGHLAELSAQRMELV
;
A
#
# COMPACT_ATOMS: atom_id res chain seq x y z
N LEU A 1 -16.66 4.72 11.06
CA LEU A 1 -16.00 5.06 12.32
C LEU A 1 -15.87 3.87 13.29
N PRO A 2 -16.84 2.90 13.40
CA PRO A 2 -16.72 1.79 14.36
C PRO A 2 -15.44 0.95 14.23
N LEU A 3 -14.89 0.77 13.02
CA LEU A 3 -13.63 0.07 12.82
C LEU A 3 -12.43 0.82 13.43
N ILE A 4 -12.45 2.16 13.35
CA ILE A 4 -11.41 3.01 13.96
C ILE A 4 -11.48 2.90 15.50
N ASP A 5 -12.69 2.90 16.04
CA ASP A 5 -12.88 2.75 17.49
C ASP A 5 -12.37 1.39 17.96
N ALA A 6 -12.74 0.31 17.29
CA ALA A 6 -12.28 -1.03 17.59
C ALA A 6 -10.75 -1.19 17.51
N ALA A 7 -10.12 -0.60 16.48
CA ALA A 7 -8.67 -0.60 16.36
C ALA A 7 -7.99 0.16 17.51
N ALA A 8 -8.53 1.31 17.91
CA ALA A 8 -8.04 2.05 19.08
C ALA A 8 -8.18 1.26 20.38
N ASP A 9 -9.32 0.58 20.56
CA ASP A 9 -9.59 -0.26 21.73
C ASP A 9 -8.64 -1.48 21.81
N CYS A 10 -8.16 -1.99 20.66
CA CYS A 10 -7.12 -3.02 20.57
C CYS A 10 -5.70 -2.47 20.82
N GLY A 11 -5.52 -1.16 20.97
CA GLY A 11 -4.20 -0.56 21.17
C GLY A 11 -3.38 -0.42 19.88
N CYS A 12 -4.01 -0.37 18.70
CA CYS A 12 -3.32 -0.12 17.45
C CYS A 12 -2.67 1.28 17.45
N GLU A 13 -1.44 1.37 16.96
CA GLU A 13 -0.71 2.63 16.84
C GLU A 13 -1.03 3.36 15.53
N TYR A 14 -1.41 2.62 14.51
CA TYR A 14 -1.73 3.12 13.16
C TYR A 14 -3.11 2.62 12.72
N TYR A 15 -3.79 3.44 11.92
CA TYR A 15 -4.99 3.00 11.22
C TYR A 15 -4.89 3.38 9.73
N VAL A 16 -4.87 2.39 8.85
CA VAL A 16 -4.66 2.58 7.41
C VAL A 16 -5.98 2.44 6.66
N ILE A 17 -6.34 3.46 5.89
CA ILE A 17 -7.45 3.42 4.94
C ILE A 17 -6.94 2.74 3.67
N ASP A 18 -7.38 1.50 3.42
CA ASP A 18 -6.95 0.69 2.29
C ASP A 18 -7.54 1.19 0.95
N ALA A 19 -7.30 0.49 -0.14
CA ALA A 19 -7.71 0.83 -1.50
C ALA A 19 -9.18 1.30 -1.62
N GLY A 20 -9.45 2.20 -2.57
CA GLY A 20 -10.80 2.69 -2.85
C GLY A 20 -11.18 4.03 -2.20
N TRP A 21 -10.28 4.68 -1.45
CA TRP A 21 -10.56 6.00 -0.86
C TRP A 21 -10.54 7.15 -1.90
N TYR A 22 -9.89 6.94 -3.02
CA TYR A 22 -9.75 7.84 -4.16
C TYR A 22 -10.82 7.55 -5.21
N ALA A 23 -11.13 8.47 -6.07
CA ALA A 23 -12.02 8.38 -7.25
C ALA A 23 -13.33 7.55 -7.07
N PRO A 24 -14.42 7.90 -7.70
CA PRO A 24 -15.62 7.07 -7.76
C PRO A 24 -15.40 5.84 -8.66
N GLY A 25 -16.21 4.79 -8.49
CA GLY A 25 -16.17 3.57 -9.29
C GLY A 25 -15.29 2.47 -8.71
N GLU A 26 -14.80 1.61 -9.57
CA GLU A 26 -13.94 0.48 -9.18
C GLU A 26 -12.56 0.97 -8.75
N TRP A 27 -12.13 0.52 -7.59
CA TRP A 27 -10.85 0.93 -7.01
C TRP A 27 -9.66 0.56 -7.91
N TRP A 28 -9.78 -0.56 -8.64
CA TRP A 28 -8.70 -1.15 -9.39
C TRP A 28 -8.24 -0.33 -10.60
N ASP A 29 -9.18 0.16 -11.40
CA ASP A 29 -8.89 0.82 -12.68
C ASP A 29 -8.99 2.35 -12.65
N SER A 30 -9.25 2.93 -11.47
CA SER A 30 -9.34 4.38 -11.24
C SER A 30 -8.14 4.97 -10.50
N VAL A 31 -7.10 4.17 -10.20
CA VAL A 31 -5.86 4.62 -9.56
C VAL A 31 -5.12 5.66 -10.42
N GLY A 32 -4.42 6.61 -9.78
CA GLY A 32 -3.52 7.52 -10.49
C GLY A 32 -3.55 8.98 -10.04
N GLU A 33 -4.70 9.61 -9.81
CA GLU A 33 -4.79 11.00 -9.34
C GLU A 33 -4.70 11.14 -7.83
N TRP A 34 -5.14 10.12 -7.10
CA TRP A 34 -5.04 10.03 -5.64
C TRP A 34 -5.68 11.20 -4.90
N GLN A 35 -6.84 11.64 -5.40
CA GLN A 35 -7.68 12.62 -4.73
C GLN A 35 -8.86 11.91 -4.06
N GLU A 36 -9.24 12.38 -2.87
CA GLU A 36 -10.32 11.74 -2.13
C GLU A 36 -11.64 11.69 -2.92
N CYS A 37 -12.33 10.58 -2.84
CA CYS A 37 -13.67 10.41 -3.40
C CYS A 37 -14.72 11.09 -2.50
N ARG A 38 -15.28 12.21 -2.96
CA ARG A 38 -16.28 12.97 -2.19
C ARG A 38 -17.58 12.21 -1.95
N GLU A 39 -17.91 11.22 -2.77
CA GLU A 39 -19.07 10.36 -2.53
C GLU A 39 -18.86 9.45 -1.31
N ARG A 40 -17.62 8.98 -1.09
CA ARG A 40 -17.24 8.14 0.06
C ARG A 40 -16.87 8.97 1.29
N PHE A 41 -16.32 10.15 1.07
CA PHE A 41 -15.89 11.09 2.10
C PHE A 41 -16.52 12.47 1.90
N PRO A 42 -17.84 12.64 2.21
CA PRO A 42 -18.53 13.93 1.98
C PRO A 42 -17.88 15.11 2.68
N GLY A 43 -17.33 14.92 3.88
CA GLY A 43 -16.56 15.91 4.63
C GLY A 43 -15.07 15.99 4.26
N GLY A 44 -14.62 15.18 3.29
CA GLY A 44 -13.23 14.99 2.93
C GLY A 44 -12.55 13.90 3.76
N ILE A 45 -11.48 13.31 3.20
CA ILE A 45 -10.71 12.27 3.90
C ILE A 45 -10.06 12.80 5.18
N LYS A 46 -9.79 14.11 5.22
CA LYS A 46 -9.22 14.78 6.39
C LYS A 46 -10.09 14.66 7.65
N GLU A 47 -11.41 14.65 7.51
CA GLU A 47 -12.32 14.40 8.64
C GLU A 47 -12.04 13.04 9.29
N VAL A 48 -11.80 12.01 8.47
CA VAL A 48 -11.51 10.66 8.95
C VAL A 48 -10.10 10.56 9.54
N THR A 49 -9.10 11.16 8.90
CA THR A 49 -7.73 11.15 9.43
C THR A 49 -7.61 11.95 10.74
N ASP A 50 -8.34 13.06 10.89
CA ASP A 50 -8.42 13.81 12.15
C ASP A 50 -9.12 12.97 13.24
N TYR A 51 -10.15 12.18 12.89
CA TYR A 51 -10.79 11.27 13.82
C TYR A 51 -9.83 10.15 14.29
N ILE A 52 -9.04 9.57 13.39
CA ILE A 52 -8.00 8.58 13.73
C ILE A 52 -7.02 9.17 14.75
N ARG A 53 -6.53 10.41 14.50
CA ARG A 53 -5.63 11.10 15.46
C ARG A 53 -6.30 11.38 16.81
N LYS A 54 -7.57 11.77 16.79
CA LYS A 54 -8.35 11.98 18.03
C LYS A 54 -8.44 10.72 18.87
N LYS A 55 -8.38 9.54 18.23
CA LYS A 55 -8.32 8.23 18.91
C LYS A 55 -6.91 7.83 19.34
N GLY A 56 -5.91 8.66 19.12
CA GLY A 56 -4.52 8.41 19.52
C GLY A 56 -3.69 7.63 18.53
N MET A 57 -4.22 7.35 17.34
CA MET A 57 -3.52 6.62 16.28
C MET A 57 -2.97 7.55 15.19
N ILE A 58 -1.97 7.05 14.46
CA ILE A 58 -1.42 7.70 13.28
C ILE A 58 -2.22 7.24 12.05
N PRO A 59 -2.80 8.17 11.24
CA PRO A 59 -3.54 7.79 10.05
C PRO A 59 -2.61 7.36 8.92
N GLY A 60 -3.05 6.35 8.16
CA GLY A 60 -2.39 5.88 6.96
C GLY A 60 -3.34 5.76 5.78
N VAL A 61 -2.77 5.67 4.58
CA VAL A 61 -3.50 5.39 3.33
C VAL A 61 -2.76 4.39 2.47
N TRP A 62 -3.53 3.68 1.65
CA TRP A 62 -3.01 2.83 0.58
C TRP A 62 -2.74 3.66 -0.68
N LEU A 63 -1.59 3.44 -1.31
CA LEU A 63 -1.19 4.01 -2.59
C LEU A 63 -0.58 2.95 -3.50
N GLU A 64 -0.65 3.17 -4.81
CA GLU A 64 0.06 2.41 -5.84
C GLU A 64 0.56 3.38 -6.91
N LEU A 65 1.71 4.03 -6.62
CA LEU A 65 2.18 5.20 -7.37
C LEU A 65 2.87 4.89 -8.70
N GLU A 66 3.21 3.63 -8.94
CA GLU A 66 3.88 3.24 -10.18
C GLU A 66 2.92 2.98 -11.34
N VAL A 67 1.61 3.14 -11.11
CA VAL A 67 0.58 2.82 -12.12
C VAL A 67 -0.48 3.90 -12.25
N MET A 68 -1.15 3.93 -13.42
CA MET A 68 -2.41 4.63 -13.63
C MET A 68 -3.44 3.70 -14.27
N GLY A 69 -4.65 3.71 -13.74
CA GLY A 69 -5.78 2.94 -14.27
C GLY A 69 -6.32 3.54 -15.56
N ILE A 70 -6.92 2.71 -16.41
CA ILE A 70 -7.52 3.13 -17.69
C ILE A 70 -8.67 4.13 -17.52
N ASN A 71 -9.33 4.12 -16.35
CA ASN A 71 -10.42 5.04 -16.03
C ASN A 71 -9.95 6.32 -15.32
N CYS A 72 -8.66 6.45 -15.03
CA CYS A 72 -8.06 7.68 -14.53
C CYS A 72 -8.05 8.76 -15.64
N GLU A 73 -8.64 9.92 -15.36
CA GLU A 73 -8.70 11.01 -16.33
C GLU A 73 -7.32 11.57 -16.68
N LYS A 74 -6.40 11.57 -15.72
CA LYS A 74 -5.02 11.98 -15.96
C LYS A 74 -4.30 11.01 -16.92
N ALA A 75 -4.53 9.70 -16.78
CA ALA A 75 -3.97 8.70 -17.70
C ALA A 75 -4.43 8.90 -19.15
N LYS A 76 -5.68 9.29 -19.36
CA LYS A 76 -6.22 9.57 -20.70
C LYS A 76 -5.59 10.80 -21.37
N LYS A 77 -5.12 11.76 -20.58
CA LYS A 77 -4.57 13.06 -21.03
C LYS A 77 -3.05 13.10 -21.05
N ALA A 78 -2.40 12.25 -20.24
CA ALA A 78 -0.95 12.22 -20.15
C ALA A 78 -0.30 11.77 -21.46
N PRO A 79 0.85 12.32 -21.85
CA PRO A 79 1.58 11.87 -23.04
C PRO A 79 2.16 10.46 -22.85
N ASP A 80 2.45 9.77 -23.94
CA ASP A 80 2.87 8.37 -23.88
C ASP A 80 4.24 8.15 -23.21
N ASP A 81 5.09 9.17 -23.18
CA ASP A 81 6.39 9.12 -22.49
C ASP A 81 6.29 9.14 -20.95
N TRP A 82 5.10 9.30 -20.39
CA TRP A 82 4.87 9.05 -18.97
C TRP A 82 4.85 7.57 -18.63
N PHE A 83 4.62 6.73 -19.63
CA PHE A 83 4.36 5.31 -19.45
C PHE A 83 5.45 4.45 -20.08
N PHE A 84 5.56 3.22 -19.62
CA PHE A 84 6.28 2.21 -20.35
C PHE A 84 5.62 2.00 -21.72
N VAL A 85 6.42 1.92 -22.78
CA VAL A 85 5.95 1.67 -24.14
C VAL A 85 6.72 0.50 -24.74
N ARG A 86 6.01 -0.40 -25.40
CA ARG A 86 6.55 -1.47 -26.23
C ARG A 86 5.76 -1.59 -27.53
N HIS A 87 6.48 -1.73 -28.64
CA HIS A 87 5.88 -1.81 -29.98
C HIS A 87 4.92 -0.63 -30.27
N GLY A 88 5.30 0.57 -29.84
CA GLY A 88 4.51 1.79 -30.01
C GLY A 88 3.21 1.84 -29.20
N LYS A 89 3.06 1.02 -28.17
CA LYS A 89 1.87 1.00 -27.31
C LYS A 89 2.26 1.06 -25.83
N ARG A 90 1.48 1.76 -25.03
CA ARG A 90 1.63 1.75 -23.56
C ARG A 90 1.59 0.33 -23.04
N VAL A 91 2.50 0.00 -22.14
CA VAL A 91 2.49 -1.28 -21.43
C VAL A 91 1.24 -1.32 -20.55
N PHE A 92 0.45 -2.35 -20.78
CA PHE A 92 -0.85 -2.54 -20.18
C PHE A 92 -0.92 -3.90 -19.50
N ASP A 93 -1.30 -3.92 -18.25
CA ASP A 93 -1.63 -5.12 -17.51
C ASP A 93 -2.82 -4.86 -16.57
N ARG A 94 -3.79 -5.77 -16.56
CA ARG A 94 -4.94 -5.76 -15.63
C ARG A 94 -5.62 -4.40 -15.51
N SER A 95 -5.94 -3.74 -16.63
CA SER A 95 -6.58 -2.41 -16.69
C SER A 95 -5.73 -1.24 -16.16
N ARG A 96 -4.41 -1.39 -16.13
CA ARG A 96 -3.47 -0.38 -15.66
C ARG A 96 -2.31 -0.19 -16.60
N TYR A 97 -1.76 1.01 -16.62
CA TYR A 97 -0.55 1.39 -17.35
C TYR A 97 0.59 1.57 -16.34
N GLN A 98 1.79 1.09 -16.69
CA GLN A 98 3.02 1.31 -15.92
C GLN A 98 3.54 2.71 -16.17
N LEU A 99 3.73 3.50 -15.12
CA LEU A 99 4.43 4.79 -15.17
C LEU A 99 5.95 4.61 -15.25
N ASP A 100 6.61 5.54 -15.90
CA ASP A 100 8.07 5.56 -16.04
C ASP A 100 8.70 6.61 -15.10
N PHE A 101 9.30 6.16 -14.00
CA PHE A 101 9.93 7.04 -13.02
C PHE A 101 11.22 7.73 -13.53
N ARG A 102 11.69 7.42 -14.73
CA ARG A 102 12.75 8.19 -15.39
C ARG A 102 12.23 9.52 -15.92
N ASN A 103 10.92 9.66 -16.14
CA ASN A 103 10.31 10.89 -16.63
C ASN A 103 10.13 11.91 -15.48
N PRO A 104 10.74 13.12 -15.58
CA PRO A 104 10.63 14.12 -14.51
C PRO A 104 9.19 14.56 -14.19
N ALA A 105 8.29 14.57 -15.20
CA ALA A 105 6.89 14.93 -14.97
C ALA A 105 6.11 13.85 -14.19
N VAL A 106 6.52 12.58 -14.32
CA VAL A 106 6.02 11.51 -13.45
C VAL A 106 6.49 11.72 -12.01
N ILE A 107 7.76 12.02 -11.81
CA ILE A 107 8.32 12.34 -10.47
C ILE A 107 7.61 13.54 -9.85
N GLU A 108 7.36 14.60 -10.60
CA GLU A 108 6.60 15.76 -10.12
C GLU A 108 5.19 15.34 -9.68
N HIS A 109 4.48 14.58 -10.50
CA HIS A 109 3.14 14.08 -10.17
C HIS A 109 3.12 13.24 -8.89
N VAL A 110 4.02 12.26 -8.74
CA VAL A 110 4.02 11.42 -7.54
C VAL A 110 4.47 12.17 -6.29
N ASN A 111 5.32 13.19 -6.45
CA ASN A 111 5.66 14.10 -5.35
C ASN A 111 4.47 14.93 -4.90
N GLU A 112 3.69 15.49 -5.83
CA GLU A 112 2.43 16.19 -5.51
C GLU A 112 1.46 15.29 -4.72
N VAL A 113 1.41 14.01 -5.05
CA VAL A 113 0.58 13.03 -4.32
C VAL A 113 1.10 12.83 -2.89
N ILE A 114 2.40 12.55 -2.73
CA ILE A 114 3.02 12.38 -1.40
C ILE A 114 2.84 13.66 -0.56
N ASP A 115 3.13 14.82 -1.12
CA ASP A 115 3.00 16.10 -0.41
C ASP A 115 1.56 16.36 0.05
N ARG A 116 0.58 16.06 -0.79
CA ARG A 116 -0.84 16.16 -0.46
C ARG A 116 -1.24 15.21 0.67
N VAL A 117 -0.92 13.92 0.56
CA VAL A 117 -1.34 12.94 1.59
C VAL A 117 -0.66 13.20 2.93
N VAL A 118 0.60 13.62 2.92
CA VAL A 118 1.33 13.92 4.16
C VAL A 118 0.90 15.27 4.74
N ASN A 119 0.93 16.35 3.96
CA ASN A 119 0.75 17.71 4.49
C ASN A 119 -0.71 18.12 4.59
N GLU A 120 -1.58 17.74 3.63
CA GLU A 120 -2.99 18.18 3.63
C GLU A 120 -3.87 17.16 4.38
N TYR A 121 -3.72 15.85 4.11
CA TYR A 121 -4.49 14.81 4.80
C TYR A 121 -3.86 14.41 6.14
N GLY A 122 -2.59 14.76 6.35
CA GLY A 122 -1.83 14.52 7.57
C GLY A 122 -1.53 13.05 7.80
N VAL A 123 -1.28 12.31 6.76
CA VAL A 123 -0.93 10.90 6.80
C VAL A 123 0.49 10.70 7.31
N GLY A 124 0.70 9.76 8.22
CA GLY A 124 2.01 9.34 8.74
C GLY A 124 2.38 7.91 8.38
N TYR A 125 1.53 7.20 7.64
CA TYR A 125 1.76 5.83 7.18
C TYR A 125 1.25 5.64 5.75
N ILE A 126 2.02 5.02 4.89
CA ILE A 126 1.62 4.67 3.52
C ILE A 126 1.81 3.17 3.30
N LYS A 127 0.75 2.45 2.93
CA LYS A 127 0.85 1.12 2.34
C LYS A 127 1.06 1.32 0.83
N MET A 128 2.31 1.12 0.38
CA MET A 128 2.71 1.29 -1.02
C MET A 128 2.63 -0.06 -1.72
N ASP A 129 1.64 -0.21 -2.58
CA ASP A 129 1.36 -1.45 -3.29
C ASP A 129 1.87 -1.43 -4.74
N TYR A 130 1.98 -2.62 -5.34
CA TYR A 130 2.35 -2.80 -6.74
C TYR A 130 1.79 -4.12 -7.27
N ASN A 131 0.77 -4.08 -8.12
CA ASN A 131 -0.06 -5.24 -8.46
C ASN A 131 -0.13 -5.53 -9.96
N ILE A 132 0.81 -5.03 -10.76
CA ILE A 132 0.92 -5.35 -12.18
C ILE A 132 2.27 -5.96 -12.54
N GLU A 133 2.32 -6.58 -13.70
CA GLU A 133 3.54 -7.14 -14.27
C GLU A 133 3.94 -6.33 -15.52
N PRO A 134 4.91 -5.40 -15.43
CA PRO A 134 5.30 -4.55 -16.56
C PRO A 134 6.06 -5.33 -17.63
N GLY A 135 6.44 -6.59 -17.35
CA GLY A 135 7.20 -7.44 -18.23
C GLY A 135 8.65 -7.00 -18.38
N ILE A 136 9.16 -7.09 -19.60
CA ILE A 136 10.58 -6.89 -19.91
C ILE A 136 11.06 -5.44 -19.92
N GLY A 137 10.17 -4.45 -19.70
CA GLY A 137 10.52 -3.03 -19.61
C GLY A 137 9.92 -2.14 -20.69
N THR A 138 10.64 -1.08 -21.06
CA THR A 138 10.18 -0.04 -21.99
C THR A 138 11.23 0.29 -23.04
N GLU A 139 10.79 0.60 -24.25
CA GLU A 139 11.65 1.06 -25.36
C GLU A 139 11.85 2.59 -25.39
N ILE A 140 11.09 3.35 -24.59
CA ILE A 140 11.19 4.81 -24.55
C ILE A 140 12.54 5.23 -23.97
N ALA A 141 13.25 6.08 -24.71
CA ALA A 141 14.54 6.66 -24.30
C ALA A 141 15.50 5.61 -23.67
N ALA A 142 15.61 4.44 -24.30
CA ALA A 142 16.44 3.32 -23.84
C ALA A 142 17.11 2.62 -25.04
N GLU A 143 18.33 2.14 -24.85
CA GLU A 143 19.05 1.35 -25.88
C GLU A 143 18.46 -0.07 -25.99
N SER A 144 17.82 -0.56 -24.93
CA SER A 144 17.08 -1.80 -24.91
C SER A 144 15.94 -1.72 -23.89
N VAL A 145 14.91 -2.55 -24.07
CA VAL A 145 13.78 -2.60 -23.13
C VAL A 145 14.21 -2.95 -21.69
N GLY A 146 15.18 -3.84 -21.55
CA GLY A 146 15.72 -4.22 -20.24
C GLY A 146 16.53 -3.10 -19.57
N GLN A 147 17.25 -2.28 -20.34
CA GLN A 147 17.88 -1.07 -19.82
C GLN A 147 16.83 -0.09 -19.31
N GLY A 148 15.76 0.12 -20.09
CA GLY A 148 14.65 0.98 -19.67
C GLY A 148 14.05 0.55 -18.34
N LEU A 149 13.86 -0.76 -18.11
CA LEU A 149 13.41 -1.31 -16.85
C LEU A 149 14.41 -1.04 -15.70
N LEU A 150 15.68 -1.39 -15.91
CA LEU A 150 16.72 -1.20 -14.90
C LEU A 150 16.84 0.27 -14.46
N GLU A 151 16.78 1.19 -15.42
CA GLU A 151 16.88 2.62 -15.13
C GLU A 151 15.64 3.17 -14.44
N HIS A 152 14.45 2.64 -14.77
CA HIS A 152 13.22 2.94 -14.04
C HIS A 152 13.32 2.49 -12.58
N GLU A 153 13.75 1.25 -12.31
CA GLU A 153 13.92 0.73 -10.95
C GLU A 153 14.92 1.59 -10.14
N ARG A 154 16.02 1.99 -10.75
CA ARG A 154 16.99 2.91 -10.12
C ARG A 154 16.38 4.28 -9.81
N ALA A 155 15.60 4.82 -10.73
CA ALA A 155 14.91 6.09 -10.54
C ALA A 155 13.85 6.00 -9.44
N TYR A 156 13.12 4.90 -9.38
CA TYR A 156 12.17 4.63 -8.30
C TYR A 156 12.86 4.57 -6.92
N LEU A 157 13.95 3.84 -6.81
CA LEU A 157 14.73 3.76 -5.57
C LEU A 157 15.29 5.13 -5.14
N ALA A 158 15.78 5.92 -6.09
CA ALA A 158 16.28 7.28 -5.82
C ALA A 158 15.14 8.23 -5.38
N TRP A 159 13.96 8.11 -5.99
CA TRP A 159 12.78 8.83 -5.57
C TRP A 159 12.33 8.44 -4.15
N LEU A 160 12.35 7.15 -3.83
CA LEU A 160 11.99 6.65 -2.50
C LEU A 160 12.96 7.18 -1.43
N ASP A 161 14.27 7.21 -1.73
CA ASP A 161 15.28 7.82 -0.85
C ASP A 161 15.01 9.32 -0.64
N ASP A 162 14.54 10.04 -1.67
CA ASP A 162 14.15 11.45 -1.55
C ASP A 162 12.89 11.63 -0.69
N VAL A 163 11.90 10.76 -0.82
CA VAL A 163 10.69 10.79 0.02
C VAL A 163 11.07 10.65 1.51
N PHE A 164 11.89 9.67 1.87
CA PHE A 164 12.34 9.49 3.25
C PHE A 164 13.22 10.65 3.76
N ARG A 165 13.99 11.28 2.87
CA ARG A 165 14.76 12.49 3.25
C ARG A 165 13.84 13.69 3.53
N ARG A 166 12.76 13.87 2.77
CA ARG A 166 11.78 14.95 2.97
C ARG A 166 10.87 14.68 4.18
N TYR A 167 10.54 13.43 4.41
CA TYR A 167 9.60 12.99 5.45
C TYR A 167 10.22 11.86 6.30
N PRO A 168 11.20 12.17 7.16
CA PRO A 168 11.96 11.14 7.89
C PRO A 168 11.13 10.33 8.90
N ASP A 169 9.99 10.87 9.34
CA ASP A 169 9.08 10.20 10.28
C ASP A 169 7.97 9.40 9.57
N LEU A 170 7.91 9.45 8.24
CA LEU A 170 6.92 8.73 7.45
C LEU A 170 7.24 7.22 7.45
N VAL A 171 6.26 6.42 7.84
CA VAL A 171 6.34 4.97 7.72
C VAL A 171 5.79 4.55 6.36
N ILE A 172 6.56 3.78 5.60
CA ILE A 172 6.11 3.22 4.33
C ILE A 172 6.26 1.70 4.36
N GLU A 173 5.15 1.01 4.14
CA GLU A 173 5.07 -0.44 3.98
C GLU A 173 5.18 -0.78 2.50
N ASN A 174 6.11 -1.67 2.13
CA ASN A 174 6.17 -2.28 0.81
C ASN A 174 5.15 -3.40 0.71
N CYS A 175 4.35 -3.38 -0.34
CA CYS A 175 3.37 -4.39 -0.68
C CYS A 175 3.40 -4.69 -2.18
N SER A 176 3.10 -5.90 -2.55
CA SER A 176 2.77 -6.32 -3.90
C SER A 176 1.91 -7.58 -3.76
N SER A 177 0.59 -7.42 -3.69
CA SER A 177 -0.32 -8.51 -3.31
C SER A 177 0.25 -9.31 -2.12
N GLY A 178 0.69 -8.60 -1.08
CA GLY A 178 1.50 -9.12 0.00
C GLY A 178 3.00 -9.08 -0.31
N GLY A 179 3.67 -10.22 -0.32
CA GLY A 179 5.13 -10.35 -0.40
C GLY A 179 5.71 -10.66 -1.78
N LEU A 180 5.00 -10.40 -2.89
CA LEU A 180 5.50 -10.74 -4.23
C LEU A 180 6.68 -9.88 -4.70
N ARG A 181 6.87 -8.71 -4.12
CA ARG A 181 7.99 -7.79 -4.42
C ARG A 181 8.87 -7.60 -3.18
N MET A 182 9.57 -8.66 -2.80
CA MET A 182 10.43 -8.70 -1.61
C MET A 182 11.88 -8.93 -2.04
N ASP A 183 12.59 -7.84 -2.34
CA ASP A 183 14.02 -7.85 -2.70
C ASP A 183 14.84 -6.95 -1.77
N TYR A 184 16.15 -7.16 -1.74
CA TYR A 184 17.03 -6.43 -0.83
C TYR A 184 17.12 -4.93 -1.10
N ALA A 185 16.92 -4.47 -2.34
CA ALA A 185 16.96 -3.05 -2.67
C ALA A 185 15.77 -2.31 -2.04
N LEU A 186 14.58 -2.92 -2.08
CA LEU A 186 13.38 -2.38 -1.44
C LEU A 186 13.42 -2.57 0.08
N LEU A 187 13.78 -3.77 0.57
CA LEU A 187 13.90 -4.04 2.01
C LEU A 187 14.88 -3.11 2.72
N SER A 188 15.93 -2.65 2.02
CA SER A 188 16.90 -1.70 2.59
C SER A 188 16.36 -0.28 2.77
N ARG A 189 15.18 0.03 2.24
CA ARG A 189 14.58 1.37 2.25
C ARG A 189 13.25 1.42 2.99
N TYR A 190 12.35 0.50 2.66
CA TYR A 190 11.02 0.48 3.26
C TYR A 190 11.05 0.22 4.76
N SER A 191 10.15 0.85 5.49
CA SER A 191 10.02 0.68 6.94
C SER A 191 9.50 -0.72 7.29
N LEU A 192 8.53 -1.19 6.51
CA LEU A 192 7.86 -2.47 6.71
C LEU A 192 7.71 -3.19 5.37
N GLN A 193 7.54 -4.52 5.45
CA GLN A 193 7.28 -5.41 4.32
C GLN A 193 6.03 -6.24 4.58
N SER A 194 5.02 -6.09 3.76
CA SER A 194 3.86 -6.98 3.75
C SER A 194 4.30 -8.41 3.38
N THR A 195 3.79 -9.41 4.08
CA THR A 195 4.23 -10.80 3.89
C THR A 195 3.28 -11.60 3.00
N SER A 196 1.97 -11.39 3.09
CA SER A 196 0.96 -12.07 2.27
C SER A 196 -0.43 -11.48 2.45
N ASP A 197 -1.28 -11.58 1.43
CA ASP A 197 -2.71 -11.31 1.49
C ASP A 197 -3.55 -12.56 1.85
N GLN A 198 -2.93 -13.62 2.38
CA GLN A 198 -3.62 -14.84 2.78
C GLN A 198 -4.49 -14.59 4.01
N GLU A 199 -5.81 -14.76 3.88
CA GLU A 199 -6.78 -14.55 4.97
C GLU A 199 -7.01 -15.80 5.82
N ASP A 200 -6.79 -17.01 5.29
CA ASP A 200 -6.93 -18.24 6.08
C ASP A 200 -5.73 -18.38 7.03
N TYR A 201 -5.99 -18.23 8.31
CA TYR A 201 -4.98 -18.26 9.37
C TYR A 201 -4.15 -19.54 9.44
N ARG A 202 -4.70 -20.69 9.00
CA ARG A 202 -4.00 -21.99 8.97
C ARG A 202 -2.96 -22.02 7.84
N ASN A 203 -3.34 -21.49 6.67
CA ASN A 203 -2.42 -21.32 5.55
C ASN A 203 -1.39 -20.23 5.85
N TYR A 204 -1.81 -19.15 6.51
CA TYR A 204 -0.92 -18.05 6.89
C TYR A 204 0.16 -18.49 7.89
N ALA A 205 -0.08 -19.48 8.72
CA ALA A 205 0.90 -19.98 9.69
C ALA A 205 2.24 -20.36 9.05
N ALA A 206 2.21 -21.05 7.90
CA ALA A 206 3.42 -21.40 7.16
C ALA A 206 4.14 -20.15 6.60
N ILE A 207 3.38 -19.15 6.14
CA ILE A 207 3.91 -17.88 5.63
C ILE A 207 4.58 -17.11 6.76
N ALA A 208 3.88 -16.91 7.89
CA ALA A 208 4.38 -16.19 9.05
C ALA A 208 5.65 -16.85 9.63
N ALA A 209 5.64 -18.18 9.76
CA ALA A 209 6.79 -18.93 10.26
C ALA A 209 8.02 -18.84 9.34
N ASN A 210 7.83 -18.71 8.03
CA ASN A 210 8.92 -18.60 7.06
C ASN A 210 9.33 -17.15 6.73
N ALA A 211 8.56 -16.14 7.13
CA ALA A 211 8.86 -14.73 6.82
C ALA A 211 10.26 -14.33 7.30
N GLY A 212 10.69 -14.82 8.46
CA GLY A 212 12.03 -14.56 9.01
C GLY A 212 13.21 -15.08 8.19
N SER A 213 12.97 -15.88 7.15
CA SER A 213 14.02 -16.30 6.21
C SER A 213 14.35 -15.23 5.16
N GLY A 214 13.45 -14.27 4.94
CA GLY A 214 13.60 -13.21 3.93
C GLY A 214 13.61 -11.79 4.51
N VAL A 215 12.99 -11.59 5.66
CA VAL A 215 12.81 -10.26 6.28
C VAL A 215 12.93 -10.36 7.80
N THR A 216 13.45 -9.33 8.46
CA THR A 216 13.54 -9.34 9.92
C THR A 216 12.15 -9.24 10.57
N PRO A 217 11.95 -9.80 11.79
CA PRO A 217 10.65 -9.71 12.47
C PRO A 217 10.16 -8.27 12.67
N GLU A 218 11.08 -7.32 12.89
CA GLU A 218 10.75 -5.91 13.08
C GLU A 218 10.20 -5.26 11.80
N GLN A 219 10.52 -5.80 10.64
CA GLN A 219 10.09 -5.30 9.34
C GLN A 219 8.93 -6.12 8.75
N ALA A 220 8.77 -7.37 9.16
CA ALA A 220 7.74 -8.26 8.62
C ALA A 220 6.34 -7.89 9.10
N ALA A 221 5.50 -7.35 8.24
CA ALA A 221 4.09 -7.13 8.50
C ALA A 221 3.34 -8.48 8.38
N VAL A 222 2.84 -8.99 9.50
CA VAL A 222 2.10 -10.24 9.58
C VAL A 222 0.64 -9.95 9.91
N TRP A 223 -0.25 -10.33 8.98
CA TRP A 223 -1.66 -10.01 9.08
C TRP A 223 -2.42 -10.97 10.01
N SER A 224 -3.31 -10.41 10.80
CA SER A 224 -4.28 -11.11 11.64
C SER A 224 -5.69 -10.79 11.15
N TYR A 225 -6.47 -11.81 10.81
CA TYR A 225 -7.81 -11.69 10.26
C TYR A 225 -8.87 -12.35 11.15
N PRO A 226 -9.12 -11.88 12.38
CA PRO A 226 -10.19 -12.43 13.20
C PRO A 226 -11.56 -12.09 12.58
N MET A 227 -12.31 -13.16 12.22
CA MET A 227 -13.58 -13.02 11.52
C MET A 227 -14.76 -13.11 12.49
N ARG A 228 -15.86 -12.38 12.21
CA ARG A 228 -17.08 -12.37 13.06
C ARG A 228 -17.68 -13.75 13.30
N GLN A 229 -17.58 -14.65 12.32
CA GLN A 229 -18.09 -16.02 12.38
C GLN A 229 -17.10 -17.01 13.03
N GLY A 230 -15.88 -16.60 13.31
CA GLY A 230 -14.86 -17.42 13.95
C GLY A 230 -15.12 -17.70 15.43
N ASP A 231 -14.35 -18.60 15.99
CA ASP A 231 -14.37 -18.92 17.42
C ASP A 231 -13.14 -18.33 18.17
N LYS A 232 -12.96 -18.71 19.42
CA LYS A 232 -11.82 -18.25 20.23
C LYS A 232 -10.49 -18.78 19.71
N GLU A 233 -10.45 -20.02 19.26
CA GLU A 233 -9.24 -20.66 18.76
C GLU A 233 -8.76 -19.97 17.46
N GLU A 234 -9.68 -19.56 16.58
CA GLU A 234 -9.36 -18.78 15.40
C GLU A 234 -8.67 -17.46 15.76
N VAL A 235 -9.18 -16.71 16.73
CA VAL A 235 -8.56 -15.45 17.16
C VAL A 235 -7.17 -15.69 17.76
N ILE A 236 -7.05 -16.67 18.66
CA ILE A 236 -5.76 -17.03 19.27
C ILE A 236 -4.75 -17.42 18.19
N TYR A 237 -5.16 -18.23 17.23
CA TYR A 237 -4.29 -18.68 16.15
C TYR A 237 -3.82 -17.52 15.27
N ASN A 238 -4.73 -16.63 14.88
CA ASN A 238 -4.39 -15.40 14.15
C ASN A 238 -3.36 -14.57 14.92
N MET A 239 -3.58 -14.33 16.21
CA MET A 239 -2.67 -13.54 17.03
C MET A 239 -1.30 -14.20 17.20
N VAL A 240 -1.25 -15.52 17.42
CA VAL A 240 0.03 -16.26 17.51
C VAL A 240 0.82 -16.14 16.23
N ASN A 241 0.17 -16.23 15.05
CA ASN A 241 0.85 -15.99 13.78
C ASN A 241 1.40 -14.55 13.70
N ALA A 242 0.58 -13.56 14.03
CA ALA A 242 0.95 -12.14 13.90
C ALA A 242 2.08 -11.74 14.87
N MET A 243 2.17 -12.38 16.04
CA MET A 243 3.27 -12.16 17.01
C MET A 243 4.65 -12.61 16.54
N LEU A 244 4.75 -13.32 15.40
CA LEU A 244 6.03 -13.67 14.79
C LEU A 244 6.70 -12.48 14.09
N GLY A 245 5.98 -11.38 13.87
CA GLY A 245 6.47 -10.15 13.24
C GLY A 245 5.77 -8.93 13.80
N ARG A 246 5.58 -7.91 12.94
CA ARG A 246 4.75 -6.72 13.25
C ARG A 246 3.29 -7.09 13.06
N ILE A 247 2.49 -6.91 14.10
CA ILE A 247 1.08 -7.26 14.11
C ILE A 247 0.29 -6.27 13.25
N HIS A 248 -0.32 -6.76 12.18
CA HIS A 248 -1.26 -6.02 11.34
C HIS A 248 -2.66 -6.59 11.53
N GLN A 249 -3.52 -5.83 12.20
CA GLN A 249 -4.90 -6.22 12.41
C GLN A 249 -5.76 -5.86 11.20
N SER A 250 -6.46 -6.85 10.67
CA SER A 250 -7.50 -6.71 9.67
C SER A 250 -8.71 -7.53 10.09
N GLY A 251 -9.63 -7.89 9.23
CA GLY A 251 -10.79 -8.69 9.61
C GLY A 251 -11.90 -7.86 10.28
N HIS A 252 -12.73 -8.49 11.09
CA HIS A 252 -13.99 -7.92 11.55
C HIS A 252 -13.94 -7.43 13.00
N LEU A 253 -12.90 -6.69 13.40
CA LEU A 253 -12.68 -6.26 14.80
C LEU A 253 -13.94 -5.65 15.46
N ALA A 254 -14.63 -4.75 14.74
CA ALA A 254 -15.83 -4.09 15.24
C ALA A 254 -17.06 -5.01 15.40
N GLU A 255 -16.97 -6.25 14.91
CA GLU A 255 -18.06 -7.24 14.96
C GLU A 255 -17.72 -8.43 15.88
N LEU A 256 -16.56 -8.41 16.52
CA LEU A 256 -16.17 -9.44 17.51
C LEU A 256 -16.97 -9.28 18.80
N SER A 257 -17.26 -10.41 19.46
CA SER A 257 -17.78 -10.37 20.82
C SER A 257 -16.73 -9.82 21.79
N ALA A 258 -17.17 -9.23 22.91
CA ALA A 258 -16.26 -8.72 23.95
C ALA A 258 -15.22 -9.75 24.38
N GLN A 259 -15.62 -11.03 24.57
CA GLN A 259 -14.70 -12.11 24.93
C GLN A 259 -13.65 -12.42 23.86
N ARG A 260 -13.94 -12.19 22.58
CA ARG A 260 -12.97 -12.37 21.50
C ARG A 260 -12.08 -11.15 21.31
N MET A 261 -12.61 -9.94 21.56
CA MET A 261 -11.82 -8.72 21.59
C MET A 261 -10.75 -8.72 22.67
N GLU A 262 -11.00 -9.37 23.82
CA GLU A 262 -9.99 -9.56 24.88
C GLU A 262 -8.82 -10.46 24.47
N LEU A 263 -8.95 -11.19 23.36
CA LEU A 263 -7.90 -12.08 22.83
C LEU A 263 -7.08 -11.42 21.71
N VAL A 264 -7.51 -10.26 21.20
CA VAL A 264 -6.80 -9.43 20.24
C VAL A 264 -5.86 -8.48 20.96
#